data_387741cd63d2697a40eb4cb82da7c45d
#
_entry.id   387741cd63d2697a40eb4cb82da7c45d
#
_cell.length_a   1.000
_cell.length_b   1.000
_cell.length_c   1.000
_cell.angle_alpha   90.00
_cell.angle_beta   90.00
_cell.angle_gamma   90.00
#
_symmetry.space_group_name_H-M   'P 1'
#
loop_
_entity.id
_entity.type
_entity.pdbx_description
1 polymer ?
#
loop_
_entity_poly.entity_id
_entity_poly.type
_entity_poly.pdbx_seq_one_letter_code
_entity_poly.pdbx_strand_id
1 'polypeptide(L)'
;FSSGGDQRVRGQDGYKYAEGEDASTIDAARSGRLHILEVQRLIRFMPKIVIALVPGWAAGGGHSLNVIADLSIASRQHARFKQTDADVASFDAGYGSAYLARQVGQKFAREIFFLGQEYSAQRAYEMGVINAVVDHDELEKTGVEWGAEILRKSPQAVRMLKFAFNAVDDGLVGQQIFAGEATRLAYGTAEAAEGRDAFLEKREPDWSPFPWHY
;
A
#
# COMPACT_ATOMS: atom_id res chain seq x y z
N PHE A 1 11.98 4.26 11.77
CA PHE A 1 10.92 3.59 11.02
C PHE A 1 11.42 2.23 10.49
N SER A 2 12.17 2.20 9.41
CA SER A 2 12.79 0.99 8.88
C SER A 2 14.00 1.36 8.03
N SER A 3 15.13 0.67 8.25
CA SER A 3 16.36 0.85 7.46
C SER A 3 16.47 -0.13 6.27
N GLY A 4 15.40 -0.85 5.96
CA GLY A 4 15.38 -1.83 4.88
C GLY A 4 15.88 -3.21 5.30
N GLY A 5 16.33 -4.01 4.34
CA GLY A 5 16.81 -5.37 4.58
C GLY A 5 18.17 -5.41 5.28
N ASP A 6 18.31 -6.32 6.23
CA ASP A 6 19.58 -6.52 6.92
C ASP A 6 20.61 -7.19 5.99
N GLN A 7 21.60 -6.43 5.54
CA GLN A 7 22.61 -6.90 4.60
C GLN A 7 23.50 -8.03 5.18
N ARG A 8 23.53 -8.21 6.51
CA ARG A 8 24.29 -9.31 7.15
C ARG A 8 23.69 -10.68 6.89
N VAL A 9 22.38 -10.75 6.66
CA VAL A 9 21.66 -12.00 6.37
C VAL A 9 21.38 -12.20 4.87
N ARG A 10 21.88 -11.28 4.03
CA ARG A 10 21.79 -11.39 2.58
C ARG A 10 22.92 -12.27 2.05
N GLY A 11 22.60 -13.51 1.60
CA GLY A 11 23.50 -14.42 0.92
C GLY A 11 23.40 -14.32 -0.62
N GLN A 12 24.11 -15.22 -1.31
CA GLN A 12 24.00 -15.33 -2.78
C GLN A 12 22.58 -15.73 -3.23
N ASP A 13 21.86 -16.48 -2.37
CA ASP A 13 20.50 -16.97 -2.63
C ASP A 13 19.41 -16.02 -2.09
N GLY A 14 19.76 -14.79 -1.73
CA GLY A 14 18.86 -13.81 -1.15
C GLY A 14 18.90 -13.76 0.38
N TYR A 15 17.80 -13.25 0.99
CA TYR A 15 17.72 -13.11 2.45
C TYR A 15 17.31 -14.40 3.13
N LYS A 16 18.04 -14.77 4.20
CA LYS A 16 17.72 -15.92 5.08
C LYS A 16 17.28 -15.37 6.44
N TYR A 17 16.01 -15.49 6.73
CA TYR A 17 15.41 -14.86 7.92
C TYR A 17 15.29 -15.79 9.13
N ALA A 18 15.38 -17.12 8.95
CA ALA A 18 15.35 -18.08 10.04
C ALA A 18 16.55 -19.01 10.01
N GLU A 19 17.07 -19.38 11.21
CA GLU A 19 18.04 -20.45 11.35
C GLU A 19 17.37 -21.79 10.99
N GLY A 20 17.99 -22.56 10.11
CA GLY A 20 17.48 -23.86 9.67
C GLY A 20 16.55 -23.82 8.45
N GLU A 21 16.32 -22.67 7.85
CA GLU A 21 15.75 -22.59 6.50
C GLU A 21 16.79 -23.09 5.48
N ASP A 22 16.81 -24.39 5.27
CA ASP A 22 17.52 -24.97 4.15
C ASP A 22 16.52 -25.35 3.04
N ALA A 23 17.04 -25.44 1.80
CA ALA A 23 16.24 -25.79 0.64
C ALA A 23 15.61 -27.21 0.71
N SER A 24 15.93 -28.00 1.73
CA SER A 24 15.39 -29.35 1.94
C SER A 24 14.12 -29.37 2.77
N THR A 25 13.88 -28.32 3.58
CA THR A 25 12.75 -28.25 4.53
C THR A 25 11.67 -27.24 4.11
N ILE A 26 11.98 -26.35 3.16
CA ILE A 26 11.07 -25.33 2.66
C ILE A 26 10.90 -25.53 1.16
N ASP A 27 9.65 -25.45 0.72
CA ASP A 27 9.34 -25.35 -0.70
C ASP A 27 10.35 -24.38 -1.38
N ALA A 28 11.18 -24.92 -2.27
CA ALA A 28 12.21 -24.16 -2.98
C ALA A 28 11.65 -22.87 -3.63
N ALA A 29 10.35 -22.84 -3.93
CA ALA A 29 9.65 -21.64 -4.39
C ALA A 29 9.50 -20.55 -3.32
N ARG A 30 9.69 -20.87 -2.04
CA ARG A 30 9.65 -19.91 -0.92
C ARG A 30 11.03 -19.46 -0.47
N SER A 31 12.06 -20.26 -0.76
CA SER A 31 13.43 -19.92 -0.44
C SER A 31 13.85 -18.62 -1.13
N GLY A 32 14.41 -17.68 -0.37
CA GLY A 32 14.89 -16.41 -0.90
C GLY A 32 13.81 -15.37 -1.25
N ARG A 33 12.53 -15.63 -0.99
CA ARG A 33 11.48 -14.62 -1.20
C ARG A 33 11.66 -13.42 -0.30
N LEU A 34 11.47 -12.25 -0.87
CA LEU A 34 11.42 -10.99 -0.12
C LEU A 34 10.06 -10.85 0.54
N HIS A 35 9.94 -11.21 1.82
CA HIS A 35 8.69 -11.10 2.60
C HIS A 35 8.08 -9.69 2.58
N ILE A 36 8.91 -8.65 2.43
CA ILE A 36 8.46 -7.27 2.32
C ILE A 36 7.49 -7.06 1.14
N LEU A 37 7.63 -7.81 0.04
CA LEU A 37 6.72 -7.71 -1.10
C LEU A 37 5.31 -8.19 -0.74
N GLU A 38 5.20 -9.21 0.10
CA GLU A 38 3.89 -9.66 0.61
C GLU A 38 3.30 -8.65 1.60
N VAL A 39 4.12 -7.99 2.43
CA VAL A 39 3.67 -6.91 3.31
C VAL A 39 3.16 -5.72 2.48
N GLN A 40 3.89 -5.34 1.43
CA GLN A 40 3.45 -4.28 0.50
C GLN A 40 2.11 -4.63 -0.16
N ARG A 41 1.96 -5.88 -0.62
CA ARG A 41 0.72 -6.37 -1.20
C ARG A 41 -0.43 -6.32 -0.18
N LEU A 42 -0.18 -6.76 1.05
CA LEU A 42 -1.17 -6.71 2.13
C LEU A 42 -1.62 -5.27 2.42
N ILE A 43 -0.68 -4.33 2.57
CA ILE A 43 -1.00 -2.90 2.78
C ILE A 43 -1.87 -2.38 1.64
N ARG A 44 -1.51 -2.70 0.40
CA ARG A 44 -2.21 -2.23 -0.79
C ARG A 44 -3.66 -2.71 -0.85
N PHE A 45 -3.89 -3.98 -0.55
CA PHE A 45 -5.18 -4.64 -0.78
C PHE A 45 -6.05 -4.81 0.46
N MET A 46 -5.56 -4.51 1.65
CA MET A 46 -6.40 -4.55 2.85
C MET A 46 -7.47 -3.46 2.83
N PRO A 47 -8.68 -3.74 3.36
CA PRO A 47 -9.80 -2.79 3.37
C PRO A 47 -9.67 -1.74 4.49
N LYS A 48 -8.46 -1.41 4.90
CA LYS A 48 -8.16 -0.44 5.96
C LYS A 48 -7.14 0.57 5.46
N ILE A 49 -7.24 1.81 5.96
CA ILE A 49 -6.23 2.83 5.69
C ILE A 49 -5.00 2.58 6.56
N VAL A 50 -3.84 2.65 5.95
CA VAL A 50 -2.55 2.52 6.61
C VAL A 50 -1.86 3.88 6.62
N ILE A 51 -1.52 4.37 7.80
CA ILE A 51 -0.78 5.63 7.98
C ILE A 51 0.66 5.28 8.42
N ALA A 52 1.64 5.62 7.62
CA ALA A 52 3.04 5.48 8.00
C ALA A 52 3.46 6.66 8.91
N LEU A 53 3.86 6.36 10.12
CA LEU A 53 4.50 7.33 11.02
C LEU A 53 6.01 7.12 10.96
N VAL A 54 6.74 8.10 10.46
CA VAL A 54 8.19 8.00 10.20
C VAL A 54 8.97 8.77 11.26
N PRO A 55 9.37 8.13 12.39
CA PRO A 55 10.10 8.79 13.46
C PRO A 55 11.60 8.94 13.20
N GLY A 56 12.14 8.27 12.19
CA GLY A 56 13.56 8.21 11.86
C GLY A 56 13.77 7.71 10.44
N TRP A 57 14.78 6.90 10.22
CA TRP A 57 15.13 6.39 8.89
C TRP A 57 13.99 5.60 8.22
N ALA A 58 13.72 5.96 6.96
CA ALA A 58 12.96 5.19 5.98
C ALA A 58 13.90 4.95 4.79
N ALA A 59 14.61 3.81 4.77
CA ALA A 59 15.63 3.54 3.76
C ALA A 59 15.42 2.21 3.06
N GLY A 60 15.73 2.15 1.76
CA GLY A 60 15.55 0.96 0.92
C GLY A 60 14.10 0.43 1.03
N GLY A 61 13.93 -0.82 1.43
CA GLY A 61 12.61 -1.41 1.67
C GLY A 61 11.74 -0.63 2.67
N GLY A 62 12.34 0.04 3.65
CA GLY A 62 11.63 0.94 4.57
C GLY A 62 11.05 2.17 3.87
N HIS A 63 11.77 2.74 2.91
CA HIS A 63 11.23 3.81 2.06
C HIS A 63 10.07 3.27 1.20
N SER A 64 10.21 2.08 0.64
CA SER A 64 9.15 1.46 -0.16
C SER A 64 7.88 1.17 0.67
N LEU A 65 8.00 0.81 1.96
CA LEU A 65 6.85 0.70 2.86
C LEU A 65 6.14 2.04 3.09
N ASN A 66 6.92 3.13 3.21
CA ASN A 66 6.34 4.47 3.28
C ASN A 66 5.56 4.82 1.99
N VAL A 67 6.12 4.50 0.83
CA VAL A 67 5.48 4.76 -0.48
C VAL A 67 4.15 4.02 -0.63
N ILE A 68 4.07 2.78 -0.12
CA ILE A 68 2.87 1.93 -0.25
C ILE A 68 1.81 2.26 0.79
N ALA A 69 2.15 2.88 1.90
CA ALA A 69 1.15 3.36 2.86
C ALA A 69 0.20 4.37 2.21
N ASP A 70 -1.06 4.37 2.63
CA ASP A 70 -2.06 5.28 2.07
C ASP A 70 -1.76 6.74 2.43
N LEU A 71 -1.23 6.98 3.62
CA LEU A 71 -0.83 8.29 4.13
C LEU A 71 0.50 8.18 4.89
N SER A 72 1.23 9.29 4.99
CA SER A 72 2.52 9.34 5.68
C SER A 72 2.71 10.65 6.43
N ILE A 73 3.18 10.54 7.67
CA ILE A 73 3.55 11.66 8.53
C ILE A 73 4.98 11.44 9.02
N ALA A 74 5.81 12.46 8.98
CA ALA A 74 7.23 12.33 9.34
C ALA A 74 7.67 13.31 10.45
N SER A 75 8.59 12.84 11.28
CA SER A 75 9.28 13.68 12.26
C SER A 75 10.16 14.69 11.56
N ARG A 76 9.97 15.97 11.87
CA ARG A 76 10.79 17.07 11.35
C ARG A 76 12.27 16.89 11.68
N GLN A 77 12.56 16.51 12.91
CA GLN A 77 13.92 16.44 13.43
C GLN A 77 14.67 15.19 12.97
N HIS A 78 13.99 14.05 12.93
CA HIS A 78 14.66 12.75 12.85
C HIS A 78 14.37 11.95 11.58
N ALA A 79 13.28 12.23 10.87
CA ALA A 79 12.97 11.47 9.68
C ALA A 79 13.97 11.75 8.54
N ARG A 80 14.44 10.66 7.92
CA ARG A 80 15.33 10.66 6.77
C ARG A 80 14.87 9.62 5.77
N PHE A 81 14.87 10.00 4.51
CA PHE A 81 14.42 9.16 3.42
C PHE A 81 15.58 8.92 2.46
N LYS A 82 15.80 7.64 2.11
CA LYS A 82 16.86 7.26 1.17
C LYS A 82 16.50 5.97 0.44
N GLN A 83 16.75 5.92 -0.86
CA GLN A 83 16.81 4.63 -1.57
C GLN A 83 18.26 4.18 -1.69
N THR A 84 18.53 3.01 -1.13
CA THR A 84 19.89 2.45 -1.03
C THR A 84 20.16 1.35 -2.03
N ASP A 85 19.19 1.02 -2.87
CA ASP A 85 19.24 -0.18 -3.71
C ASP A 85 20.45 -0.19 -4.64
N ALA A 86 20.70 0.90 -5.36
CA ALA A 86 21.82 1.01 -6.28
C ALA A 86 23.18 0.94 -5.54
N ASP A 87 23.25 1.46 -4.31
CA ASP A 87 24.49 1.41 -3.49
C ASP A 87 24.88 -0.02 -3.09
N VAL A 88 23.91 -0.94 -3.01
CA VAL A 88 24.12 -2.32 -2.54
C VAL A 88 23.83 -3.35 -3.65
N ALA A 89 23.87 -2.97 -4.90
CA ALA A 89 23.58 -3.82 -6.06
C ALA A 89 22.24 -4.55 -5.92
N SER A 90 21.20 -3.84 -5.49
CA SER A 90 19.81 -4.27 -5.44
C SER A 90 18.95 -3.33 -6.30
N PHE A 91 17.68 -3.63 -6.39
CA PHE A 91 16.70 -2.76 -7.06
C PHE A 91 15.28 -3.06 -6.59
N ASP A 92 14.48 -2.01 -6.39
CA ASP A 92 13.05 -2.14 -6.18
C ASP A 92 12.34 -2.07 -7.54
N ALA A 93 12.03 -3.23 -8.10
CA ALA A 93 11.29 -3.36 -9.36
C ALA A 93 9.77 -3.53 -9.13
N GLY A 94 9.34 -3.42 -7.88
CA GLY A 94 7.96 -3.62 -7.48
C GLY A 94 7.19 -2.32 -7.25
N TYR A 95 6.35 -2.35 -6.24
CA TYR A 95 5.46 -1.23 -5.90
C TYR A 95 6.23 0.03 -5.47
N GLY A 96 7.36 -0.10 -4.76
CA GLY A 96 8.10 1.06 -4.26
C GLY A 96 8.51 2.00 -5.37
N SER A 97 9.18 1.51 -6.43
CA SER A 97 9.57 2.37 -7.55
C SER A 97 8.39 2.83 -8.39
N ALA A 98 7.45 1.92 -8.68
CA ALA A 98 6.32 2.21 -9.57
C ALA A 98 5.39 3.29 -8.98
N TYR A 99 5.04 3.18 -7.70
CA TYR A 99 4.15 4.15 -7.06
C TYR A 99 4.86 5.44 -6.66
N LEU A 100 6.13 5.39 -6.27
CA LEU A 100 6.88 6.62 -6.05
C LEU A 100 6.86 7.50 -7.29
N ALA A 101 7.09 6.91 -8.48
CA ALA A 101 7.07 7.65 -9.73
C ALA A 101 5.70 8.29 -10.05
N ARG A 102 4.59 7.68 -9.57
CA ARG A 102 3.26 8.26 -9.69
C ARG A 102 3.00 9.36 -8.68
N GLN A 103 3.52 9.22 -7.46
CA GLN A 103 3.33 10.19 -6.39
C GLN A 103 4.12 11.48 -6.63
N VAL A 104 5.41 11.37 -6.97
CA VAL A 104 6.33 12.51 -7.06
C VAL A 104 6.69 12.90 -8.48
N GLY A 105 6.23 12.14 -9.47
CA GLY A 105 6.63 12.27 -10.86
C GLY A 105 7.98 11.62 -11.17
N GLN A 106 8.21 11.34 -12.46
CA GLN A 106 9.36 10.57 -12.95
C GLN A 106 10.72 11.21 -12.59
N LYS A 107 10.81 12.54 -12.56
CA LYS A 107 12.09 13.21 -12.31
C LYS A 107 12.55 13.02 -10.87
N PHE A 108 11.70 13.27 -9.90
CA PHE A 108 12.04 13.07 -8.49
C PHE A 108 12.23 11.60 -8.14
N ALA A 109 11.39 10.71 -8.68
CA ALA A 109 11.57 9.27 -8.44
C ALA A 109 12.94 8.78 -8.94
N ARG A 110 13.35 9.18 -10.15
CA ARG A 110 14.66 8.82 -10.71
C ARG A 110 15.81 9.46 -9.95
N GLU A 111 15.68 10.69 -9.50
CA GLU A 111 16.66 11.35 -8.63
C GLU A 111 16.87 10.54 -7.36
N ILE A 112 15.77 10.18 -6.66
CA ILE A 112 15.81 9.40 -5.42
C ILE A 112 16.49 8.04 -5.62
N PHE A 113 16.12 7.30 -6.66
CA PHE A 113 16.64 5.96 -6.92
C PHE A 113 18.06 5.96 -7.52
N PHE A 114 18.35 6.86 -8.45
CA PHE A 114 19.62 6.82 -9.17
C PHE A 114 20.77 7.50 -8.43
N LEU A 115 20.47 8.56 -7.67
CA LEU A 115 21.50 9.25 -6.92
C LEU A 115 21.65 8.71 -5.49
N GLY A 116 20.64 8.00 -4.95
CA GLY A 116 20.69 7.42 -3.62
C GLY A 116 20.96 8.43 -2.50
N GLN A 117 20.55 9.70 -2.69
CA GLN A 117 20.80 10.76 -1.73
C GLN A 117 19.87 10.66 -0.52
N GLU A 118 20.27 11.29 0.56
CA GLU A 118 19.47 11.45 1.77
C GLU A 118 18.57 12.69 1.64
N TYR A 119 17.29 12.53 1.96
CA TYR A 119 16.30 13.60 1.96
C TYR A 119 15.75 13.81 3.38
N SER A 120 15.70 15.08 3.81
CA SER A 120 15.02 15.45 5.05
C SER A 120 13.50 15.27 4.94
N ALA A 121 12.80 15.24 6.09
CA ALA A 121 11.34 15.23 6.12
C ALA A 121 10.74 16.39 5.31
N GLN A 122 11.29 17.59 5.45
CA GLN A 122 10.82 18.78 4.74
C GLN A 122 10.97 18.62 3.22
N ARG A 123 12.12 18.13 2.77
CA ARG A 123 12.34 17.91 1.33
C ARG A 123 11.43 16.81 0.77
N ALA A 124 11.24 15.72 1.53
CA ALA A 124 10.31 14.65 1.14
C ALA A 124 8.85 15.15 1.01
N TYR A 125 8.44 16.06 1.89
CA TYR A 125 7.13 16.72 1.81
C TYR A 125 7.01 17.58 0.55
N GLU A 126 8.01 18.42 0.26
CA GLU A 126 8.04 19.28 -0.93
C GLU A 126 7.99 18.48 -2.24
N MET A 127 8.61 17.30 -2.26
CA MET A 127 8.58 16.38 -3.41
C MET A 127 7.27 15.59 -3.52
N GLY A 128 6.42 15.58 -2.50
CA GLY A 128 5.18 14.80 -2.46
C GLY A 128 5.36 13.34 -2.04
N VAL A 129 6.47 12.99 -1.38
CA VAL A 129 6.73 11.64 -0.84
C VAL A 129 5.89 11.36 0.40
N ILE A 130 5.54 12.40 1.17
CA ILE A 130 4.77 12.32 2.42
C ILE A 130 3.72 13.43 2.49
N ASN A 131 2.72 13.23 3.37
CA ASN A 131 1.59 14.16 3.51
C ASN A 131 1.82 15.28 4.52
N ALA A 132 2.63 15.04 5.57
CA ALA A 132 2.86 16.02 6.63
C ALA A 132 4.21 15.86 7.31
N VAL A 133 4.70 16.98 7.85
CA VAL A 133 5.89 17.05 8.69
C VAL A 133 5.49 17.71 10.01
N VAL A 134 5.71 17.01 11.12
CA VAL A 134 5.37 17.46 12.46
C VAL A 134 6.59 17.35 13.39
N ASP A 135 6.56 18.03 14.51
CA ASP A 135 7.59 17.85 15.53
C ASP A 135 7.56 16.42 16.08
N HIS A 136 8.71 15.91 16.48
CA HIS A 136 8.86 14.49 16.83
C HIS A 136 7.86 14.04 17.89
N ASP A 137 7.69 14.87 18.93
CA ASP A 137 6.81 14.55 20.06
C ASP A 137 5.32 14.59 19.70
N GLU A 138 4.96 15.21 18.56
CA GLU A 138 3.57 15.28 18.07
C GLU A 138 3.27 14.17 17.04
N LEU A 139 4.26 13.36 16.64
CA LEU A 139 4.13 12.42 15.54
C LEU A 139 3.03 11.38 15.79
N GLU A 140 3.07 10.71 16.92
CA GLU A 140 2.10 9.67 17.27
C GLU A 140 0.71 10.26 17.48
N LYS A 141 0.62 11.39 18.20
CA LYS A 141 -0.63 12.11 18.43
C LYS A 141 -1.29 12.51 17.13
N THR A 142 -0.54 13.11 16.20
CA THR A 142 -1.07 13.49 14.88
C THR A 142 -1.57 12.27 14.10
N GLY A 143 -0.84 11.16 14.16
CA GLY A 143 -1.27 9.90 13.53
C GLY A 143 -2.59 9.38 14.09
N VAL A 144 -2.76 9.41 15.40
CA VAL A 144 -4.01 9.04 16.09
C VAL A 144 -5.15 9.99 15.72
N GLU A 145 -4.90 11.29 15.67
CA GLU A 145 -5.89 12.29 15.25
C GLU A 145 -6.36 12.05 13.81
N TRP A 146 -5.45 11.76 12.89
CA TRP A 146 -5.81 11.41 11.50
C TRP A 146 -6.61 10.11 11.43
N GLY A 147 -6.22 9.10 12.22
CA GLY A 147 -7.00 7.87 12.36
C GLY A 147 -8.41 8.13 12.85
N ALA A 148 -8.56 8.97 13.88
CA ALA A 148 -9.86 9.36 14.42
C ALA A 148 -10.69 10.14 13.38
N GLU A 149 -10.06 11.01 12.59
CA GLU A 149 -10.75 11.71 11.50
C GLU A 149 -11.26 10.76 10.42
N ILE A 150 -10.46 9.77 10.05
CA ILE A 150 -10.88 8.72 9.09
C ILE A 150 -12.04 7.91 9.64
N LEU A 151 -12.02 7.56 10.93
CA LEU A 151 -13.10 6.80 11.59
C LEU A 151 -14.44 7.55 11.64
N ARG A 152 -14.44 8.88 11.48
CA ARG A 152 -15.69 9.67 11.34
C ARG A 152 -16.30 9.61 9.93
N LYS A 153 -15.59 9.06 8.96
CA LYS A 153 -16.07 8.91 7.57
C LYS A 153 -16.82 7.58 7.40
N SER A 154 -17.58 7.45 6.34
CA SER A 154 -18.22 6.19 5.97
C SER A 154 -17.16 5.10 5.73
N PRO A 155 -17.16 3.99 6.49
CA PRO A 155 -16.19 2.91 6.29
C PRO A 155 -16.23 2.32 4.88
N GLN A 156 -17.45 2.22 4.31
CA GLN A 156 -17.66 1.73 2.96
C GLN A 156 -17.07 2.69 1.93
N ALA A 157 -17.36 3.99 2.04
CA ALA A 157 -16.86 4.98 1.09
C ALA A 157 -15.33 5.05 1.11
N VAL A 158 -14.71 5.09 2.29
CA VAL A 158 -13.24 5.11 2.44
C VAL A 158 -12.59 3.88 1.81
N ARG A 159 -13.16 2.68 2.07
CA ARG A 159 -12.66 1.44 1.47
C ARG A 159 -12.79 1.44 -0.05
N MET A 160 -13.94 1.85 -0.58
CA MET A 160 -14.17 1.91 -2.03
C MET A 160 -13.27 2.94 -2.71
N LEU A 161 -13.01 4.07 -2.07
CA LEU A 161 -12.05 5.07 -2.57
C LEU A 161 -10.63 4.49 -2.64
N LYS A 162 -10.17 3.78 -1.60
CA LYS A 162 -8.86 3.12 -1.62
C LYS A 162 -8.74 2.16 -2.81
N PHE A 163 -9.73 1.30 -3.01
CA PHE A 163 -9.72 0.37 -4.14
C PHE A 163 -9.82 1.08 -5.49
N ALA A 164 -10.59 2.15 -5.60
CA ALA A 164 -10.70 2.94 -6.83
C ALA A 164 -9.36 3.61 -7.20
N PHE A 165 -8.66 4.21 -6.22
CA PHE A 165 -7.32 4.77 -6.45
C PHE A 165 -6.32 3.70 -6.91
N ASN A 166 -6.43 2.49 -6.37
CA ASN A 166 -5.52 1.39 -6.66
C ASN A 166 -5.80 0.72 -8.01
N ALA A 167 -7.08 0.59 -8.38
CA ALA A 167 -7.52 -0.19 -9.55
C ALA A 167 -6.87 0.24 -10.87
N VAL A 168 -6.64 1.54 -11.05
CA VAL A 168 -6.04 2.10 -12.26
C VAL A 168 -4.63 1.55 -12.50
N ASP A 169 -3.88 1.36 -11.43
CA ASP A 169 -2.47 0.92 -11.49
C ASP A 169 -2.31 -0.60 -11.36
N ASP A 170 -3.26 -1.26 -10.73
CA ASP A 170 -3.18 -2.70 -10.43
C ASP A 170 -3.74 -3.60 -11.55
N GLY A 171 -4.25 -3.01 -12.64
CA GLY A 171 -4.73 -3.73 -13.80
C GLY A 171 -5.82 -4.76 -13.46
N LEU A 172 -5.74 -5.97 -14.00
CA LEU A 172 -6.74 -7.02 -13.76
C LEU A 172 -6.83 -7.48 -12.29
N VAL A 173 -5.75 -7.38 -11.53
CA VAL A 173 -5.78 -7.70 -10.08
C VAL A 173 -6.61 -6.66 -9.34
N GLY A 174 -6.40 -5.38 -9.63
CA GLY A 174 -7.18 -4.28 -9.06
C GLY A 174 -8.66 -4.38 -9.48
N GLN A 175 -8.92 -4.70 -10.74
CA GLN A 175 -10.27 -4.93 -11.26
C GLN A 175 -10.98 -6.07 -10.50
N GLN A 176 -10.30 -7.18 -10.24
CA GLN A 176 -10.87 -8.31 -9.50
C GLN A 176 -11.21 -7.95 -8.06
N ILE A 177 -10.36 -7.19 -7.39
CA ILE A 177 -10.60 -6.74 -6.01
C ILE A 177 -11.78 -5.76 -5.97
N PHE A 178 -11.79 -4.79 -6.88
CA PHE A 178 -12.92 -3.85 -7.02
C PHE A 178 -14.23 -4.58 -7.31
N ALA A 179 -14.20 -5.56 -8.21
CA ALA A 179 -15.38 -6.37 -8.55
C ALA A 179 -15.96 -7.09 -7.33
N GLY A 180 -15.11 -7.66 -6.46
CA GLY A 180 -15.57 -8.32 -5.23
C GLY A 180 -16.35 -7.38 -4.31
N GLU A 181 -15.85 -6.16 -4.10
CA GLU A 181 -16.55 -5.16 -3.29
C GLU A 181 -17.81 -4.61 -3.95
N ALA A 182 -17.75 -4.32 -5.25
CA ALA A 182 -18.90 -3.82 -6.01
C ALA A 182 -20.04 -4.85 -6.02
N THR A 183 -19.72 -6.13 -6.26
CA THR A 183 -20.69 -7.23 -6.22
C THR A 183 -21.32 -7.38 -4.85
N ARG A 184 -20.51 -7.32 -3.78
CA ARG A 184 -21.03 -7.38 -2.41
C ARG A 184 -22.01 -6.25 -2.10
N LEU A 185 -21.74 -5.04 -2.58
CA LEU A 185 -22.65 -3.90 -2.43
C LEU A 185 -23.93 -4.09 -3.25
N ALA A 186 -23.80 -4.59 -4.49
CA ALA A 186 -24.93 -4.86 -5.36
C ALA A 186 -25.90 -5.89 -4.73
N TYR A 187 -25.38 -6.95 -4.10
CA TYR A 187 -26.22 -7.95 -3.43
C TYR A 187 -27.05 -7.40 -2.26
N GLY A 188 -26.70 -6.25 -1.72
CA GLY A 188 -27.49 -5.54 -0.70
C GLY A 188 -28.64 -4.71 -1.23
N THR A 189 -28.87 -4.69 -2.55
CA THR A 189 -29.95 -3.90 -3.18
C THR A 189 -31.27 -4.68 -3.30
N ALA A 190 -32.38 -3.95 -3.38
CA ALA A 190 -33.69 -4.53 -3.64
C ALA A 190 -33.76 -5.20 -5.02
N GLU A 191 -33.06 -4.66 -6.01
CA GLU A 191 -32.95 -5.23 -7.34
C GLU A 191 -32.29 -6.63 -7.33
N ALA A 192 -31.21 -6.79 -6.56
CA ALA A 192 -30.56 -8.09 -6.40
C ALA A 192 -31.44 -9.09 -5.64
N ALA A 193 -32.23 -8.62 -4.69
CA ALA A 193 -33.20 -9.44 -3.97
C ALA A 193 -34.27 -9.95 -4.93
N GLU A 194 -34.85 -9.09 -5.79
CA GLU A 194 -35.83 -9.49 -6.80
C GLU A 194 -35.26 -10.55 -7.74
N GLY A 195 -34.04 -10.37 -8.25
CA GLY A 195 -33.41 -11.35 -9.13
C GLY A 195 -33.20 -12.72 -8.47
N ARG A 196 -32.78 -12.72 -7.21
CA ARG A 196 -32.63 -13.97 -6.43
C ARG A 196 -33.99 -14.65 -6.19
N ASP A 197 -34.96 -13.90 -5.72
CA ASP A 197 -36.26 -14.45 -5.31
C ASP A 197 -37.05 -14.97 -6.52
N ALA A 198 -37.04 -14.23 -7.64
CA ALA A 198 -37.60 -14.68 -8.90
C ALA A 198 -36.98 -16.02 -9.37
N PHE A 199 -35.65 -16.14 -9.29
CA PHE A 199 -34.96 -17.40 -9.64
C PHE A 199 -35.39 -18.58 -8.74
N LEU A 200 -35.45 -18.38 -7.42
CA LEU A 200 -35.86 -19.40 -6.45
C LEU A 200 -37.33 -19.79 -6.62
N GLU A 201 -38.18 -18.85 -6.89
CA GLU A 201 -39.63 -19.03 -7.11
C GLU A 201 -39.97 -19.54 -8.53
N LYS A 202 -38.98 -19.62 -9.42
CA LYS A 202 -39.14 -20.03 -10.83
C LYS A 202 -40.13 -19.18 -11.60
N ARG A 203 -40.13 -17.86 -11.35
CA ARG A 203 -40.91 -16.87 -12.08
C ARG A 203 -40.01 -15.90 -12.82
N GLU A 204 -40.56 -15.18 -13.76
CA GLU A 204 -39.87 -14.05 -14.39
C GLU A 204 -39.66 -12.93 -13.35
N PRO A 205 -38.43 -12.28 -13.35
CA PRO A 205 -38.20 -11.15 -12.46
C PRO A 205 -38.96 -9.91 -12.94
N ASP A 206 -39.47 -9.14 -12.00
CA ASP A 206 -40.09 -7.85 -12.29
C ASP A 206 -39.09 -6.69 -12.08
N TRP A 207 -38.54 -6.21 -13.18
CA TRP A 207 -37.60 -5.09 -13.17
C TRP A 207 -38.28 -3.71 -13.25
N SER A 208 -39.61 -3.65 -13.34
CA SER A 208 -40.35 -2.38 -13.51
C SER A 208 -40.20 -1.36 -12.37
N PRO A 209 -39.96 -1.79 -11.10
CA PRO A 209 -39.70 -0.85 -10.03
C PRO A 209 -38.31 -0.20 -10.07
N PHE A 210 -37.37 -0.71 -10.89
CA PHE A 210 -35.98 -0.29 -10.91
C PHE A 210 -35.69 0.57 -12.15
N PRO A 211 -35.13 1.78 -11.96
CA PRO A 211 -34.87 2.67 -13.09
C PRO A 211 -33.64 2.22 -13.89
N TRP A 212 -33.72 2.33 -15.22
CA TRP A 212 -32.61 2.07 -16.12
C TRP A 212 -31.58 3.23 -16.15
N HIS A 213 -31.89 4.35 -15.58
CA HIS A 213 -31.01 5.51 -15.50
C HIS A 213 -31.41 6.37 -14.30
N TYR A 214 -30.47 7.13 -13.83
CA TYR A 214 -30.66 8.07 -12.71
C TYR A 214 -30.69 9.51 -13.21
#